data_3fe9f0015ceb2f3a9ba321ea923dad17
#
_entry.id   3fe9f0015ceb2f3a9ba321ea923dad17
#
_cell.length_a   1.000
_cell.length_b   1.000
_cell.length_c   1.000
_cell.angle_alpha   90.00
_cell.angle_beta   90.00
_cell.angle_gamma   90.00
#
_symmetry.space_group_name_H-M   'P 1'
#
loop_
_entity.id
_entity.type
_entity.pdbx_description
1 polymer ?
#
loop_
_entity_poly.entity_id
_entity_poly.type
_entity_poly.pdbx_seq_one_letter_code
_entity_poly.pdbx_strand_id
1 'polypeptide(L)'
;HGTPLVITAHSLEPFRPWKREQLGGGYNLSSWAEKDAYEHADRVIAVSAGMREDILTAYPNLDPDKVVVVHNGITMSQFETPADDDPGWKVFERYDIDQNKPTLLFVGRITRQKGLPYLLQALHFVDPGIQIVLCAGAPDTPEIMEEVKTAFAKLDEERGNIIWIEEMLPKPELNALEHGCDAFICPSIYEPLGIVNLEAMACGLPVVASATGGIPEVVVDGETGYLVPVDQLHDGTGTPTNPDKFVHDMADAINRIMDDPEK
;
A
#
# COMPACT_ATOMS: atom_id res chain seq x y z
N HIS A 1 9.96 -15.80 -33.90
CA HIS A 1 8.57 -16.17 -34.19
C HIS A 1 7.75 -15.04 -34.85
N GLY A 2 8.24 -13.81 -34.96
CA GLY A 2 7.55 -12.70 -35.64
C GLY A 2 6.33 -12.11 -34.94
N THR A 3 5.94 -12.65 -33.76
CA THR A 3 4.86 -12.09 -32.92
C THR A 3 5.47 -11.11 -31.94
N PRO A 4 5.00 -9.83 -31.91
CA PRO A 4 5.47 -8.86 -30.91
C PRO A 4 5.19 -9.32 -29.49
N LEU A 5 6.16 -9.11 -28.59
CA LEU A 5 6.05 -9.38 -27.15
C LEU A 5 5.96 -8.05 -26.41
N VAL A 6 4.88 -7.83 -25.72
CA VAL A 6 4.70 -6.68 -24.81
C VAL A 6 4.49 -7.21 -23.40
N ILE A 7 5.21 -6.64 -22.44
CA ILE A 7 5.18 -7.06 -21.03
C ILE A 7 4.78 -5.86 -20.18
N THR A 8 3.89 -6.07 -19.21
CA THR A 8 3.55 -5.05 -18.20
C THR A 8 4.26 -5.38 -16.88
N ALA A 9 5.03 -4.43 -16.38
CA ALA A 9 5.75 -4.52 -15.12
C ALA A 9 4.86 -4.01 -13.98
N HIS A 10 4.34 -4.92 -13.16
CA HIS A 10 3.57 -4.61 -11.96
C HIS A 10 4.41 -4.67 -10.68
N SER A 11 5.63 -5.13 -10.75
CA SER A 11 6.63 -5.16 -9.68
C SER A 11 8.00 -5.47 -10.29
N LEU A 12 9.08 -5.26 -9.51
CA LEU A 12 10.45 -5.61 -9.92
C LEU A 12 11.11 -6.49 -8.86
N GLU A 13 11.68 -7.62 -9.28
CA GLU A 13 12.37 -8.52 -8.37
C GLU A 13 13.57 -7.86 -7.66
N PRO A 14 14.43 -7.04 -8.31
CA PRO A 14 15.53 -6.34 -7.63
C PRO A 14 15.08 -5.40 -6.51
N PHE A 15 13.88 -4.85 -6.57
CA PHE A 15 13.30 -3.97 -5.53
C PHE A 15 12.45 -4.73 -4.51
N ARG A 16 12.50 -6.06 -4.52
CA ARG A 16 11.77 -6.94 -3.59
C ARG A 16 12.68 -8.03 -3.01
N PRO A 17 13.84 -7.67 -2.42
CA PRO A 17 14.81 -8.64 -1.93
C PRO A 17 14.28 -9.54 -0.81
N TRP A 18 13.27 -9.09 -0.05
CA TRP A 18 12.55 -9.89 0.96
C TRP A 18 11.82 -11.09 0.34
N LYS A 19 11.52 -11.11 -0.96
CA LYS A 19 11.01 -12.31 -1.64
C LYS A 19 11.95 -13.51 -1.56
N ARG A 20 13.22 -13.27 -1.27
CA ARG A 20 14.18 -14.34 -1.03
C ARG A 20 13.83 -15.14 0.22
N GLU A 21 13.23 -14.51 1.23
CA GLU A 21 12.70 -15.16 2.43
C GLU A 21 11.55 -16.11 2.07
N GLN A 22 10.68 -15.69 1.13
CA GLN A 22 9.52 -16.44 0.66
C GLN A 22 9.89 -17.56 -0.33
N LEU A 23 10.75 -17.28 -1.30
CA LEU A 23 11.01 -18.13 -2.46
C LEU A 23 12.31 -18.94 -2.35
N GLY A 24 13.19 -18.62 -1.38
CA GLY A 24 14.49 -19.27 -1.27
C GLY A 24 15.29 -19.24 -2.58
N GLY A 25 15.76 -20.40 -3.03
CA GLY A 25 16.49 -20.52 -4.30
C GLY A 25 15.67 -20.16 -5.55
N GLY A 26 14.36 -20.22 -5.48
CA GLY A 26 13.45 -19.83 -6.56
C GLY A 26 13.51 -18.34 -6.91
N TYR A 27 13.94 -17.48 -5.98
CA TYR A 27 14.13 -16.05 -6.24
C TYR A 27 15.14 -15.76 -7.36
N ASN A 28 16.22 -16.53 -7.45
CA ASN A 28 17.21 -16.35 -8.51
C ASN A 28 16.63 -16.70 -9.89
N LEU A 29 15.75 -17.70 -9.96
CA LEU A 29 15.07 -18.07 -11.19
C LEU A 29 14.06 -17.00 -11.60
N SER A 30 13.28 -16.47 -10.65
CA SER A 30 12.32 -15.39 -10.88
C SER A 30 13.02 -14.13 -11.41
N SER A 31 14.10 -13.71 -10.76
CA SER A 31 14.91 -12.55 -11.18
C SER A 31 15.54 -12.73 -12.56
N TRP A 32 16.03 -13.94 -12.86
CA TRP A 32 16.56 -14.24 -14.19
C TRP A 32 15.47 -14.19 -15.25
N ALA A 33 14.31 -14.79 -15.00
CA ALA A 33 13.19 -14.83 -15.93
C ALA A 33 12.63 -13.43 -16.22
N GLU A 34 12.53 -12.57 -15.19
CA GLU A 34 12.11 -11.17 -15.35
C GLU A 34 13.09 -10.39 -16.24
N LYS A 35 14.38 -10.49 -15.96
CA LYS A 35 15.44 -9.86 -16.75
C LYS A 35 15.37 -10.31 -18.21
N ASP A 36 15.37 -11.62 -18.46
CA ASP A 36 15.33 -12.21 -19.79
C ASP A 36 14.09 -11.75 -20.57
N ALA A 37 12.95 -11.70 -19.90
CA ALA A 37 11.70 -11.24 -20.50
C ALA A 37 11.77 -9.77 -20.93
N TYR A 38 12.34 -8.88 -20.11
CA TYR A 38 12.46 -7.45 -20.43
C TYR A 38 13.47 -7.20 -21.57
N GLU A 39 14.60 -7.91 -21.57
CA GLU A 39 15.60 -7.78 -22.63
C GLU A 39 15.06 -8.21 -24.00
N HIS A 40 14.18 -9.21 -24.05
CA HIS A 40 13.63 -9.77 -25.28
C HIS A 40 12.27 -9.17 -25.69
N ALA A 41 11.61 -8.40 -24.83
CA ALA A 41 10.36 -7.73 -25.16
C ALA A 41 10.55 -6.64 -26.24
N ASP A 42 9.56 -6.48 -27.11
CA ASP A 42 9.47 -5.34 -28.03
C ASP A 42 9.12 -4.06 -27.31
N ARG A 43 8.31 -4.15 -26.25
CA ARG A 43 7.95 -3.06 -25.33
C ARG A 43 7.76 -3.59 -23.91
N VAL A 44 8.14 -2.75 -22.95
CA VAL A 44 7.86 -2.95 -21.51
C VAL A 44 6.97 -1.80 -21.05
N ILE A 45 5.79 -2.11 -20.56
CA ILE A 45 4.89 -1.14 -19.96
C ILE A 45 5.25 -1.00 -18.50
N ALA A 46 5.65 0.20 -18.08
CA ALA A 46 5.78 0.59 -16.69
C ALA A 46 4.44 1.21 -16.23
N VAL A 47 3.95 0.82 -15.05
CA VAL A 47 2.66 1.30 -14.54
C VAL A 47 2.71 2.71 -13.95
N SER A 48 3.90 3.31 -13.85
CA SER A 48 4.15 4.68 -13.41
C SER A 48 5.48 5.19 -13.97
N ALA A 49 5.72 6.50 -13.88
CA ALA A 49 7.03 7.08 -14.21
C ALA A 49 8.11 6.61 -13.21
N GLY A 50 7.76 6.53 -11.90
CA GLY A 50 8.63 5.95 -10.89
C GLY A 50 9.02 4.51 -11.22
N MET A 51 8.07 3.68 -11.63
CA MET A 51 8.35 2.29 -12.05
C MET A 51 9.25 2.24 -13.29
N ARG A 52 9.12 3.19 -14.21
CA ARG A 52 10.01 3.30 -15.38
C ARG A 52 11.45 3.57 -14.95
N GLU A 53 11.67 4.47 -14.02
CA GLU A 53 12.99 4.77 -13.45
C GLU A 53 13.59 3.56 -12.74
N ASP A 54 12.78 2.86 -11.96
CA ASP A 54 13.18 1.62 -11.27
C ASP A 54 13.62 0.54 -12.27
N ILE A 55 12.86 0.34 -13.38
CA ILE A 55 13.22 -0.62 -14.43
C ILE A 55 14.57 -0.27 -15.06
N LEU A 56 14.78 0.99 -15.42
CA LEU A 56 16.02 1.44 -16.07
C LEU A 56 17.22 1.39 -15.10
N THR A 57 16.98 1.60 -13.80
CA THR A 57 17.98 1.46 -12.77
C THR A 57 18.37 -0.01 -12.54
N ALA A 58 17.38 -0.89 -12.46
CA ALA A 58 17.58 -2.32 -12.26
C ALA A 58 18.23 -3.01 -13.47
N TYR A 59 17.88 -2.54 -14.68
CA TYR A 59 18.31 -3.12 -15.95
C TYR A 59 18.96 -2.07 -16.86
N PRO A 60 20.17 -1.59 -16.53
CA PRO A 60 20.81 -0.45 -17.21
C PRO A 60 21.18 -0.71 -18.67
N ASN A 61 21.16 -1.97 -19.13
CA ASN A 61 21.40 -2.35 -20.52
C ASN A 61 20.13 -2.37 -21.38
N LEU A 62 18.96 -2.14 -20.75
CA LEU A 62 17.69 -2.07 -21.48
C LEU A 62 17.58 -0.74 -22.24
N ASP A 63 17.17 -0.82 -23.50
CA ASP A 63 16.88 0.36 -24.30
C ASP A 63 15.75 1.19 -23.66
N PRO A 64 16.00 2.44 -23.24
CA PRO A 64 14.98 3.28 -22.59
C PRO A 64 13.75 3.53 -23.45
N ASP A 65 13.88 3.50 -24.77
CA ASP A 65 12.78 3.71 -25.73
C ASP A 65 11.82 2.50 -25.77
N LYS A 66 12.23 1.35 -25.26
CA LYS A 66 11.35 0.20 -25.08
C LYS A 66 10.41 0.34 -23.88
N VAL A 67 10.78 1.13 -22.88
CA VAL A 67 10.02 1.27 -21.62
C VAL A 67 9.08 2.46 -21.72
N VAL A 68 7.79 2.15 -21.80
CA VAL A 68 6.72 3.15 -21.93
C VAL A 68 5.84 3.17 -20.67
N VAL A 69 5.40 4.37 -20.28
CA VAL A 69 4.50 4.52 -19.12
C VAL A 69 3.06 4.39 -19.59
N VAL A 70 2.33 3.46 -18.98
CA VAL A 70 0.87 3.35 -19.10
C VAL A 70 0.32 3.06 -17.71
N HIS A 71 -0.31 4.06 -17.09
CA HIS A 71 -0.88 3.92 -15.76
C HIS A 71 -2.00 2.88 -15.73
N ASN A 72 -2.09 2.13 -14.62
CA ASN A 72 -3.28 1.33 -14.36
C ASN A 72 -4.46 2.26 -14.03
N GLY A 73 -5.64 1.86 -14.47
CA GLY A 73 -6.90 2.50 -14.09
C GLY A 73 -7.74 1.57 -13.20
N ILE A 74 -8.81 2.12 -12.65
CA ILE A 74 -9.86 1.40 -11.94
C ILE A 74 -11.20 1.59 -12.65
N THR A 75 -12.13 0.66 -12.42
CA THR A 75 -13.49 0.76 -12.95
C THR A 75 -14.38 1.44 -11.90
N MET A 76 -14.68 2.72 -12.09
CA MET A 76 -15.41 3.56 -11.11
C MET A 76 -16.71 2.95 -10.63
N SER A 77 -17.48 2.26 -11.49
CA SER A 77 -18.73 1.60 -11.09
C SER A 77 -18.57 0.48 -10.06
N GLN A 78 -17.35 0.07 -9.74
CA GLN A 78 -17.07 -0.89 -8.67
C GLN A 78 -16.90 -0.25 -7.29
N PHE A 79 -16.83 1.08 -7.25
CA PHE A 79 -16.59 1.92 -6.07
C PHE A 79 -17.72 2.93 -5.84
N GLU A 80 -18.91 2.66 -6.38
CA GLU A 80 -20.12 3.42 -6.08
C GLU A 80 -20.54 3.17 -4.63
N THR A 81 -21.11 4.21 -4.00
CA THR A 81 -21.61 4.12 -2.62
C THR A 81 -22.64 2.99 -2.52
N PRO A 82 -22.44 2.01 -1.62
CA PRO A 82 -23.41 0.94 -1.42
C PRO A 82 -24.78 1.50 -0.98
N ALA A 83 -25.88 0.87 -1.42
CA ALA A 83 -27.21 1.22 -0.95
C ALA A 83 -27.31 1.04 0.59
N ASP A 84 -28.21 1.79 1.25
CA ASP A 84 -28.38 1.75 2.70
C ASP A 84 -28.70 0.34 3.25
N ASP A 85 -29.33 -0.50 2.44
CA ASP A 85 -29.69 -1.89 2.78
C ASP A 85 -28.66 -2.93 2.26
N ASP A 86 -27.53 -2.50 1.71
CA ASP A 86 -26.47 -3.39 1.24
C ASP A 86 -25.91 -4.23 2.40
N PRO A 87 -25.84 -5.57 2.23
CA PRO A 87 -25.32 -6.45 3.28
C PRO A 87 -23.86 -6.19 3.64
N GLY A 88 -23.09 -5.50 2.81
CA GLY A 88 -21.71 -5.10 3.09
C GLY A 88 -21.57 -4.28 4.37
N TRP A 89 -22.58 -3.43 4.69
CA TRP A 89 -22.59 -2.62 5.90
C TRP A 89 -22.54 -3.41 7.21
N LYS A 90 -22.91 -4.70 7.18
CA LYS A 90 -22.80 -5.58 8.36
C LYS A 90 -21.37 -5.81 8.84
N VAL A 91 -20.37 -5.44 8.07
CA VAL A 91 -18.97 -5.49 8.47
C VAL A 91 -18.71 -4.66 9.72
N PHE A 92 -19.38 -3.50 9.86
CA PHE A 92 -19.25 -2.64 11.05
C PHE A 92 -19.76 -3.31 12.31
N GLU A 93 -20.92 -3.97 12.24
CA GLU A 93 -21.47 -4.74 13.36
C GLU A 93 -20.62 -6.00 13.67
N ARG A 94 -20.18 -6.72 12.61
CA ARG A 94 -19.43 -7.97 12.74
C ARG A 94 -18.10 -7.81 13.46
N TYR A 95 -17.45 -6.64 13.33
CA TYR A 95 -16.14 -6.35 13.93
C TYR A 95 -16.18 -5.27 15.00
N ASP A 96 -17.36 -4.91 15.50
CA ASP A 96 -17.55 -3.87 16.52
C ASP A 96 -16.91 -2.51 16.13
N ILE A 97 -16.98 -2.15 14.84
CA ILE A 97 -16.49 -0.87 14.34
C ILE A 97 -17.54 0.21 14.64
N ASP A 98 -17.17 1.18 15.47
CA ASP A 98 -18.06 2.29 15.84
C ASP A 98 -18.07 3.37 14.76
N GLN A 99 -19.16 3.45 14.00
CA GLN A 99 -19.34 4.42 12.91
C GLN A 99 -19.45 5.89 13.38
N ASN A 100 -19.52 6.15 14.69
CA ASN A 100 -19.53 7.51 15.24
C ASN A 100 -18.13 8.02 15.62
N LYS A 101 -17.10 7.18 15.46
CA LYS A 101 -15.71 7.54 15.74
C LYS A 101 -14.98 7.88 14.47
N PRO A 102 -14.09 8.90 14.49
CA PRO A 102 -13.18 9.10 13.37
C PRO A 102 -12.33 7.85 13.15
N THR A 103 -12.35 7.31 11.93
CA THR A 103 -11.78 5.99 11.63
C THR A 103 -10.77 6.05 10.49
N LEU A 104 -9.55 5.59 10.78
CA LEU A 104 -8.48 5.39 9.81
C LEU A 104 -8.48 3.94 9.31
N LEU A 105 -8.50 3.75 7.99
CA LEU A 105 -8.51 2.45 7.33
C LEU A 105 -7.15 2.11 6.70
N PHE A 106 -6.65 0.91 6.97
CA PHE A 106 -5.58 0.27 6.22
C PHE A 106 -6.09 -0.99 5.52
N VAL A 107 -5.77 -1.16 4.25
CA VAL A 107 -6.06 -2.38 3.50
C VAL A 107 -4.80 -2.88 2.81
N GLY A 108 -4.39 -4.11 3.10
CA GLY A 108 -3.22 -4.68 2.44
C GLY A 108 -2.81 -6.04 2.98
N ARG A 109 -1.92 -6.70 2.24
CA ARG A 109 -1.29 -7.94 2.70
C ARG A 109 -0.23 -7.62 3.77
N ILE A 110 0.02 -8.57 4.66
CA ILE A 110 1.11 -8.47 5.63
C ILE A 110 2.42 -8.83 4.92
N THR A 111 3.04 -7.81 4.36
CA THR A 111 4.32 -7.92 3.64
C THR A 111 5.24 -6.78 4.05
N ARG A 112 6.56 -6.96 3.91
CA ARG A 112 7.52 -5.87 4.19
C ARG A 112 7.26 -4.66 3.29
N GLN A 113 6.87 -4.92 2.04
CA GLN A 113 6.52 -3.89 1.05
C GLN A 113 5.45 -2.92 1.55
N LYS A 114 4.42 -3.43 2.25
CA LYS A 114 3.27 -2.63 2.69
C LYS A 114 3.52 -1.78 3.93
N GLY A 115 4.70 -1.87 4.53
CA GLY A 115 5.14 -0.97 5.60
C GLY A 115 4.34 -1.06 6.90
N LEU A 116 3.55 -2.13 7.09
CA LEU A 116 2.71 -2.30 8.30
C LEU A 116 3.50 -2.18 9.62
N PRO A 117 4.74 -2.69 9.75
CA PRO A 117 5.53 -2.47 10.97
C PRO A 117 5.81 -1.00 11.29
N TYR A 118 6.00 -0.14 10.29
CA TYR A 118 6.16 1.31 10.49
C TYR A 118 4.84 1.97 10.88
N LEU A 119 3.73 1.55 10.27
CA LEU A 119 2.41 2.02 10.67
C LEU A 119 2.12 1.71 12.14
N LEU A 120 2.33 0.45 12.57
CA LEU A 120 2.10 0.07 13.97
C LEU A 120 2.93 0.90 14.95
N GLN A 121 4.16 1.27 14.58
CA GLN A 121 4.98 2.20 15.38
C GLN A 121 4.41 3.62 15.36
N ALA A 122 3.95 4.13 14.21
CA ALA A 122 3.38 5.47 14.09
C ALA A 122 2.09 5.61 14.93
N LEU A 123 1.29 4.57 15.02
CA LEU A 123 0.03 4.58 15.77
C LEU A 123 0.19 4.83 17.28
N HIS A 124 1.40 4.66 17.86
CA HIS A 124 1.67 5.10 19.24
C HIS A 124 1.62 6.62 19.41
N PHE A 125 1.77 7.39 18.33
CA PHE A 125 1.78 8.87 18.32
C PHE A 125 0.51 9.46 17.69
N VAL A 126 -0.41 8.62 17.24
CA VAL A 126 -1.72 9.02 16.70
C VAL A 126 -2.71 9.19 17.85
N ASP A 127 -3.60 10.21 17.75
CA ASP A 127 -4.62 10.48 18.77
C ASP A 127 -5.40 9.20 19.11
N PRO A 128 -5.47 8.79 20.39
CA PRO A 128 -6.17 7.59 20.81
C PRO A 128 -7.69 7.65 20.60
N GLY A 129 -8.26 8.82 20.35
CA GLY A 129 -9.65 9.00 19.95
C GLY A 129 -9.97 8.48 18.55
N ILE A 130 -8.95 8.40 17.68
CA ILE A 130 -9.09 7.86 16.33
C ILE A 130 -9.15 6.33 16.39
N GLN A 131 -10.22 5.76 15.84
CA GLN A 131 -10.36 4.32 15.65
C GLN A 131 -9.52 3.86 14.46
N ILE A 132 -8.82 2.75 14.62
CA ILE A 132 -7.97 2.18 13.56
C ILE A 132 -8.56 0.85 13.11
N VAL A 133 -8.80 0.70 11.81
CA VAL A 133 -9.23 -0.56 11.20
C VAL A 133 -8.12 -1.07 10.28
N LEU A 134 -7.55 -2.21 10.62
CA LEU A 134 -6.50 -2.86 9.84
C LEU A 134 -7.09 -4.08 9.13
N CYS A 135 -7.41 -3.97 7.85
CA CYS A 135 -7.70 -5.12 6.99
C CYS A 135 -6.39 -5.69 6.48
N ALA A 136 -5.75 -6.52 7.29
CA ALA A 136 -4.39 -7.01 7.05
C ALA A 136 -4.31 -8.52 7.23
N GLY A 137 -4.12 -9.24 6.12
CA GLY A 137 -4.01 -10.70 6.09
C GLY A 137 -2.97 -11.19 5.10
N ALA A 138 -3.01 -12.48 4.79
CA ALA A 138 -2.16 -13.14 3.81
C ALA A 138 -0.66 -12.79 3.95
N PRO A 139 0.00 -13.14 5.07
CA PRO A 139 1.42 -12.84 5.29
C PRO A 139 2.30 -13.54 4.26
N ASP A 140 3.40 -12.89 3.86
CA ASP A 140 4.39 -13.49 2.95
C ASP A 140 5.16 -14.62 3.64
N THR A 141 5.44 -14.49 4.94
CA THR A 141 6.11 -15.50 5.75
C THR A 141 5.56 -15.56 7.18
N PRO A 142 5.74 -16.67 7.92
CA PRO A 142 5.37 -16.76 9.33
C PRO A 142 6.09 -15.72 10.20
N GLU A 143 7.34 -15.37 9.87
CA GLU A 143 8.18 -14.45 10.64
C GLU A 143 7.59 -13.03 10.64
N ILE A 144 7.18 -12.51 9.47
CA ILE A 144 6.53 -11.19 9.41
C ILE A 144 5.18 -11.18 10.12
N MET A 145 4.46 -12.30 10.09
CA MET A 145 3.20 -12.43 10.83
C MET A 145 3.41 -12.34 12.33
N GLU A 146 4.42 -13.02 12.87
CA GLU A 146 4.74 -12.99 14.30
C GLU A 146 5.23 -11.61 14.75
N GLU A 147 6.06 -10.96 13.92
CA GLU A 147 6.49 -9.57 14.15
C GLU A 147 5.28 -8.63 14.27
N VAL A 148 4.35 -8.71 13.32
CA VAL A 148 3.14 -7.88 13.30
C VAL A 148 2.23 -8.19 14.48
N LYS A 149 2.02 -9.47 14.83
CA LYS A 149 1.21 -9.87 15.99
C LYS A 149 1.77 -9.31 17.29
N THR A 150 3.08 -9.41 17.47
CA THR A 150 3.76 -8.89 18.66
C THR A 150 3.61 -7.37 18.77
N ALA A 151 3.84 -6.65 17.66
CA ALA A 151 3.69 -5.19 17.64
C ALA A 151 2.23 -4.76 17.86
N PHE A 152 1.28 -5.46 17.24
CA PHE A 152 -0.15 -5.19 17.41
C PHE A 152 -0.59 -5.39 18.87
N ALA A 153 -0.24 -6.52 19.50
CA ALA A 153 -0.63 -6.82 20.88
C ALA A 153 -0.14 -5.74 21.86
N LYS A 154 1.10 -5.26 21.66
CA LYS A 154 1.65 -4.15 22.46
C LYS A 154 0.88 -2.86 22.23
N LEU A 155 0.60 -2.53 20.99
CA LEU A 155 -0.12 -1.31 20.62
C LEU A 155 -1.57 -1.34 21.16
N ASP A 156 -2.27 -2.48 21.08
CA ASP A 156 -3.63 -2.64 21.57
C ASP A 156 -3.70 -2.48 23.10
N GLU A 157 -2.72 -3.04 23.83
CA GLU A 157 -2.61 -2.85 25.29
C GLU A 157 -2.37 -1.37 25.67
N GLU A 158 -1.55 -0.65 24.91
CA GLU A 158 -1.16 0.73 25.23
C GLU A 158 -2.21 1.77 24.81
N ARG A 159 -2.84 1.62 23.63
CA ARG A 159 -3.77 2.64 23.12
C ARG A 159 -5.22 2.16 23.05
N GLY A 160 -5.48 0.87 22.81
CA GLY A 160 -6.81 0.36 22.45
C GLY A 160 -7.36 0.99 21.16
N ASN A 161 -8.67 0.87 20.93
CA ASN A 161 -9.38 1.48 19.79
C ASN A 161 -8.78 1.11 18.42
N ILE A 162 -8.30 -0.14 18.32
CA ILE A 162 -7.69 -0.72 17.12
C ILE A 162 -8.35 -2.09 16.84
N ILE A 163 -8.78 -2.26 15.60
CA ILE A 163 -9.47 -3.46 15.13
C ILE A 163 -8.64 -4.08 14.02
N TRP A 164 -8.31 -5.35 14.17
CA TRP A 164 -7.57 -6.09 13.16
C TRP A 164 -8.42 -7.18 12.54
N ILE A 165 -8.64 -7.09 11.24
CA ILE A 165 -9.35 -8.05 10.40
C ILE A 165 -8.30 -8.84 9.62
N GLU A 166 -8.04 -10.08 10.06
CA GLU A 166 -7.01 -10.95 9.45
C GLU A 166 -7.50 -11.61 8.17
N GLU A 167 -8.79 -11.76 7.99
CA GLU A 167 -9.36 -12.42 6.82
C GLU A 167 -9.45 -11.49 5.60
N MET A 168 -9.49 -12.11 4.41
CA MET A 168 -9.72 -11.38 3.18
C MET A 168 -11.22 -11.08 3.06
N LEU A 169 -11.60 -9.82 3.20
CA LEU A 169 -12.99 -9.41 3.11
C LEU A 169 -13.53 -9.55 1.68
N PRO A 170 -14.80 -9.96 1.53
CA PRO A 170 -15.52 -9.86 0.27
C PRO A 170 -15.60 -8.41 -0.20
N LYS A 171 -15.60 -8.20 -1.53
CA LYS A 171 -15.61 -6.85 -2.11
C LYS A 171 -16.75 -5.94 -1.59
N PRO A 172 -18.01 -6.40 -1.40
CA PRO A 172 -19.05 -5.54 -0.83
C PRO A 172 -18.75 -5.03 0.58
N GLU A 173 -18.14 -5.87 1.43
CA GLU A 173 -17.77 -5.48 2.79
C GLU A 173 -16.58 -4.49 2.78
N LEU A 174 -15.59 -4.70 1.90
CA LEU A 174 -14.49 -3.78 1.74
C LEU A 174 -14.96 -2.42 1.22
N ASN A 175 -15.84 -2.41 0.21
CA ASN A 175 -16.43 -1.20 -0.33
C ASN A 175 -17.23 -0.43 0.74
N ALA A 176 -17.98 -1.13 1.61
CA ALA A 176 -18.68 -0.51 2.73
C ALA A 176 -17.70 0.12 3.75
N LEU A 177 -16.59 -0.54 4.06
CA LEU A 177 -15.53 0.04 4.92
C LEU A 177 -14.92 1.29 4.28
N GLU A 178 -14.59 1.24 3.00
CA GLU A 178 -14.01 2.38 2.27
C GLU A 178 -14.97 3.58 2.22
N HIS A 179 -16.30 3.37 2.21
CA HIS A 179 -17.27 4.47 2.28
C HIS A 179 -17.64 4.90 3.71
N GLY A 180 -17.40 4.07 4.70
CA GLY A 180 -17.80 4.33 6.08
C GLY A 180 -16.65 4.75 7.00
N CYS A 181 -15.41 4.79 6.52
CA CYS A 181 -14.24 5.33 7.23
C CYS A 181 -13.99 6.78 6.80
N ASP A 182 -13.07 7.48 7.51
CA ASP A 182 -12.82 8.92 7.30
C ASP A 182 -11.49 9.20 6.58
N ALA A 183 -10.52 8.30 6.63
CA ALA A 183 -9.26 8.41 5.91
C ALA A 183 -8.65 7.04 5.62
N PHE A 184 -7.80 6.99 4.61
CA PHE A 184 -7.03 5.80 4.22
C PHE A 184 -5.53 6.00 4.44
N ILE A 185 -4.82 4.95 4.88
CA ILE A 185 -3.36 4.97 5.06
C ILE A 185 -2.66 3.94 4.16
N CYS A 186 -1.67 4.40 3.38
CA CYS A 186 -0.79 3.55 2.56
C CYS A 186 0.68 3.76 2.93
N PRO A 187 1.20 3.06 3.96
CA PRO A 187 2.56 3.25 4.48
C PRO A 187 3.61 2.45 3.71
N SER A 188 3.33 2.10 2.44
CA SER A 188 4.19 1.24 1.62
C SER A 188 5.60 1.80 1.49
N ILE A 189 6.62 0.94 1.60
CA ILE A 189 8.03 1.29 1.34
C ILE A 189 8.46 0.97 -0.10
N TYR A 190 7.63 0.28 -0.85
CA TYR A 190 7.75 0.06 -2.28
C TYR A 190 6.35 -0.08 -2.88
N GLU A 191 6.02 0.75 -3.85
CA GLU A 191 4.70 0.73 -4.49
C GLU A 191 4.81 1.14 -5.97
N PRO A 192 4.64 0.21 -6.91
CA PRO A 192 4.75 0.51 -8.35
C PRO A 192 3.82 1.60 -8.86
N LEU A 193 2.58 1.66 -8.37
CA LEU A 193 1.63 2.72 -8.66
C LEU A 193 0.81 3.11 -7.42
N GLY A 194 0.24 2.13 -6.70
CA GLY A 194 -0.62 2.37 -5.56
C GLY A 194 -2.11 2.37 -5.93
N ILE A 195 -2.58 1.31 -6.61
CA ILE A 195 -4.00 1.16 -7.00
C ILE A 195 -4.93 1.28 -5.80
N VAL A 196 -4.54 0.79 -4.62
CA VAL A 196 -5.34 0.90 -3.38
C VAL A 196 -5.65 2.35 -3.00
N ASN A 197 -4.76 3.30 -3.35
CA ASN A 197 -5.01 4.73 -3.13
C ASN A 197 -6.08 5.25 -4.11
N LEU A 198 -6.06 4.78 -5.37
CA LEU A 198 -7.12 5.11 -6.34
C LEU A 198 -8.47 4.55 -5.89
N GLU A 199 -8.50 3.33 -5.35
CA GLU A 199 -9.70 2.67 -4.82
C GLU A 199 -10.28 3.46 -3.64
N ALA A 200 -9.45 3.81 -2.65
CA ALA A 200 -9.85 4.63 -1.51
C ALA A 200 -10.38 6.02 -1.93
N MET A 201 -9.67 6.72 -2.83
CA MET A 201 -10.11 8.02 -3.34
C MET A 201 -11.40 7.93 -4.17
N ALA A 202 -11.62 6.81 -4.89
CA ALA A 202 -12.87 6.59 -5.61
C ALA A 202 -14.08 6.44 -4.67
N CYS A 203 -13.84 5.99 -3.43
CA CYS A 203 -14.84 5.97 -2.35
C CYS A 203 -14.92 7.30 -1.57
N GLY A 204 -14.14 8.31 -1.97
CA GLY A 204 -14.14 9.63 -1.32
C GLY A 204 -13.22 9.76 -0.11
N LEU A 205 -12.38 8.77 0.19
CA LEU A 205 -11.43 8.83 1.29
C LEU A 205 -10.22 9.70 0.95
N PRO A 206 -9.86 10.68 1.77
CA PRO A 206 -8.55 11.30 1.71
C PRO A 206 -7.46 10.31 2.14
N VAL A 207 -6.28 10.44 1.54
CA VAL A 207 -5.21 9.44 1.68
C VAL A 207 -3.99 10.02 2.38
N VAL A 208 -3.47 9.32 3.40
CA VAL A 208 -2.09 9.50 3.86
C VAL A 208 -1.25 8.40 3.22
N ALA A 209 -0.20 8.74 2.50
CA ALA A 209 0.64 7.74 1.85
C ALA A 209 2.12 8.11 1.84
N SER A 210 2.99 7.10 1.83
CA SER A 210 4.44 7.33 1.67
C SER A 210 4.75 7.87 0.27
N ALA A 211 5.64 8.85 0.17
CA ALA A 211 6.10 9.39 -1.11
C ALA A 211 7.13 8.45 -1.76
N THR A 212 6.69 7.26 -2.20
CA THR A 212 7.55 6.25 -2.84
C THR A 212 6.95 5.68 -4.13
N GLY A 213 7.80 5.27 -5.05
CA GLY A 213 7.41 4.65 -6.32
C GLY A 213 6.44 5.50 -7.11
N GLY A 214 5.31 4.93 -7.50
CA GLY A 214 4.25 5.61 -8.25
C GLY A 214 3.21 6.34 -7.40
N ILE A 215 3.27 6.28 -6.06
CA ILE A 215 2.28 6.94 -5.18
C ILE A 215 2.17 8.45 -5.45
N PRO A 216 3.27 9.21 -5.65
CA PRO A 216 3.19 10.65 -5.96
C PRO A 216 2.51 10.99 -7.30
N GLU A 217 2.30 9.99 -8.17
CA GLU A 217 1.55 10.15 -9.41
C GLU A 217 0.03 9.93 -9.22
N VAL A 218 -0.37 9.43 -8.06
CA VAL A 218 -1.75 9.09 -7.68
C VAL A 218 -2.30 10.06 -6.65
N VAL A 219 -1.55 10.32 -5.58
CA VAL A 219 -1.96 11.21 -4.48
C VAL A 219 -1.37 12.59 -4.71
N VAL A 220 -2.22 13.62 -4.74
CA VAL A 220 -1.81 15.03 -4.86
C VAL A 220 -1.70 15.62 -3.46
N ASP A 221 -0.45 15.91 -3.06
CA ASP A 221 -0.15 16.38 -1.70
C ASP A 221 -0.87 17.70 -1.36
N GLY A 222 -1.61 17.68 -0.26
CA GLY A 222 -2.43 18.81 0.19
C GLY A 222 -3.76 19.01 -0.55
N GLU A 223 -4.10 18.16 -1.53
CA GLU A 223 -5.38 18.23 -2.27
C GLU A 223 -6.21 16.95 -2.10
N THR A 224 -5.64 15.77 -2.38
CA THR A 224 -6.34 14.48 -2.24
C THR A 224 -5.85 13.69 -1.04
N GLY A 225 -4.91 14.22 -0.29
CA GLY A 225 -4.31 13.61 0.88
C GLY A 225 -2.97 14.23 1.24
N TYR A 226 -2.17 13.52 2.04
CA TYR A 226 -0.82 13.92 2.41
C TYR A 226 0.21 12.87 2.02
N LEU A 227 1.31 13.33 1.41
CA LEU A 227 2.47 12.51 1.10
C LEU A 227 3.49 12.61 2.24
N VAL A 228 3.80 11.46 2.84
CA VAL A 228 4.84 11.35 3.88
C VAL A 228 6.20 11.12 3.21
N PRO A 229 7.15 12.04 3.32
CA PRO A 229 8.47 11.87 2.74
C PRO A 229 9.18 10.65 3.33
N VAL A 230 9.83 9.88 2.46
CA VAL A 230 10.64 8.74 2.87
C VAL A 230 11.94 8.71 2.08
N ASP A 231 13.05 8.98 2.78
CA ASP A 231 14.39 8.75 2.23
C ASP A 231 14.73 7.28 2.42
N GLN A 232 15.13 6.60 1.35
CA GLN A 232 15.30 5.15 1.34
C GLN A 232 16.75 4.75 1.03
N LEU A 233 17.16 3.59 1.55
CA LEU A 233 18.44 2.99 1.18
C LEU A 233 18.40 2.58 -0.30
N HIS A 234 19.53 2.83 -1.00
CA HIS A 234 19.70 2.45 -2.41
C HIS A 234 20.24 1.01 -2.58
N ASP A 235 19.86 0.12 -1.67
CA ASP A 235 20.26 -1.31 -1.68
C ASP A 235 19.16 -2.24 -2.22
N GLY A 236 18.08 -1.68 -2.73
CA GLY A 236 16.91 -2.38 -3.24
C GLY A 236 15.90 -2.78 -2.17
N THR A 237 16.21 -2.59 -0.87
CA THR A 237 15.26 -2.96 0.21
C THR A 237 14.12 -1.97 0.38
N GLY A 238 14.30 -0.72 -0.06
CA GLY A 238 13.35 0.34 0.21
C GLY A 238 13.27 0.75 1.69
N THR A 239 14.19 0.24 2.53
CA THR A 239 14.22 0.56 3.96
C THR A 239 14.44 2.05 4.17
N PRO A 240 13.64 2.74 5.00
CA PRO A 240 13.86 4.13 5.34
C PRO A 240 15.25 4.35 5.96
N THR A 241 15.98 5.39 5.53
CA THR A 241 17.29 5.75 6.12
C THR A 241 17.16 6.28 7.55
N ASN A 242 16.02 6.88 7.86
CA ASN A 242 15.64 7.33 9.20
C ASN A 242 14.23 6.84 9.54
N PRO A 243 14.09 5.61 10.03
CA PRO A 243 12.79 5.02 10.37
C PRO A 243 12.00 5.83 11.41
N ASP A 244 12.68 6.38 12.43
CA ASP A 244 12.00 7.15 13.48
C ASP A 244 11.37 8.43 12.92
N LYS A 245 12.09 9.14 12.02
CA LYS A 245 11.52 10.30 11.35
C LYS A 245 10.32 9.93 10.50
N PHE A 246 10.41 8.86 9.70
CA PHE A 246 9.31 8.39 8.85
C PHE A 246 8.07 8.03 9.68
N VAL A 247 8.25 7.36 10.81
CA VAL A 247 7.20 6.99 11.77
C VAL A 247 6.51 8.25 12.33
N HIS A 248 7.28 9.26 12.75
CA HIS A 248 6.71 10.49 13.31
C HIS A 248 6.02 11.35 12.24
N ASP A 249 6.63 11.52 11.07
CA ASP A 249 6.01 12.25 9.96
C ASP A 249 4.67 11.59 9.53
N MET A 250 4.61 10.27 9.57
CA MET A 250 3.39 9.52 9.28
C MET A 250 2.30 9.77 10.34
N ALA A 251 2.66 9.73 11.61
CA ALA A 251 1.73 10.02 12.69
C ALA A 251 1.19 11.46 12.62
N ASP A 252 2.06 12.43 12.36
CA ASP A 252 1.68 13.83 12.19
C ASP A 252 0.72 14.02 11.00
N ALA A 253 0.98 13.35 9.86
CA ALA A 253 0.10 13.40 8.70
C ALA A 253 -1.27 12.76 8.99
N ILE A 254 -1.30 11.64 9.72
CA ILE A 254 -2.55 11.00 10.16
C ILE A 254 -3.34 11.94 11.08
N ASN A 255 -2.73 12.46 12.12
CA ASN A 255 -3.41 13.39 13.03
C ASN A 255 -3.95 14.60 12.29
N ARG A 256 -3.15 15.19 11.39
CA ARG A 256 -3.56 16.34 10.59
C ARG A 256 -4.76 16.07 9.68
N ILE A 257 -4.82 14.91 9.01
CA ILE A 257 -5.93 14.59 8.10
C ILE A 257 -7.21 14.29 8.88
N MET A 258 -7.08 13.69 10.06
CA MET A 258 -8.22 13.35 10.91
C MET A 258 -8.77 14.55 11.68
N ASP A 259 -7.97 15.60 11.93
CA ASP A 259 -8.39 16.84 12.57
C ASP A 259 -9.10 17.84 11.62
N ASP A 260 -9.05 17.57 10.30
CA ASP A 260 -9.63 18.48 9.30
C ASP A 260 -11.07 18.06 8.97
N PRO A 261 -12.09 18.82 9.45
CA PRO A 261 -13.49 18.47 9.25
C PRO A 261 -14.01 18.74 7.83
N GLU A 262 -13.20 19.33 6.95
CA GLU A 262 -13.59 19.72 5.58
C GLU A 262 -13.02 18.78 4.50
N LYS A 263 -12.38 17.69 4.90
CA LYS A 263 -11.77 16.72 3.97
C LYS A 263 -12.57 15.47 3.76
#